data_9e9b27beb2c67c9c4f3931ceec3067b8
#
_entry.id   9e9b27beb2c67c9c4f3931ceec3067b8
#
_cell.length_a   1.000
_cell.length_b   1.000
_cell.length_c   1.000
_cell.angle_alpha   90.00
_cell.angle_beta   90.00
_cell.angle_gamma   90.00
#
_symmetry.space_group_name_H-M   'P 1'
#
loop_
_entity.id
_entity.type
_entity.pdbx_description
1 polymer ?
#
loop_
_entity_poly.entity_id
_entity_poly.type
_entity_poly.pdbx_seq_one_letter_code
_entity_poly.pdbx_strand_id
1 'polypeptide(L)'
;AASDVYKRQEGAYLNGAPIKVSNQPEFKDAVVSFGSSPYEKNRAKELFPVFYNIFMNCADFRRTGSAALDICYVACGRQHAYLEQNLKPWDYSGASIILREAGGVITDWGNKELPYLSNSDILAYVPQFREILLKLINA
;
A
#
# COMPACT_ATOMS: atom_id res chain seq x y z
N ALA A 1 0.69 17.36 -3.32
CA ALA A 1 -0.09 17.02 -2.79
C ALA A 1 -1.49 17.04 -2.59
N ALA A 2 -1.66 16.56 -2.06
CA ALA A 2 -2.77 16.23 -2.00
C ALA A 2 -3.72 17.04 -1.43
N SER A 3 -4.44 17.42 -2.10
CA SER A 3 -5.68 17.97 -1.73
C SER A 3 -6.72 16.91 -1.71
N ASP A 4 -6.37 15.83 -1.12
CA ASP A 4 -7.33 14.76 -0.97
C ASP A 4 -8.32 15.16 0.12
N VAL A 5 -9.55 15.27 -0.25
CA VAL A 5 -10.63 15.53 0.69
C VAL A 5 -11.28 14.20 1.01
N TYR A 6 -11.23 13.85 2.27
CA TYR A 6 -11.90 12.67 2.78
C TYR A 6 -13.14 13.07 3.58
N LYS A 7 -14.26 12.43 3.26
CA LYS A 7 -15.44 12.45 4.10
C LYS A 7 -15.89 11.01 4.32
N ARG A 8 -15.92 10.60 5.57
CA ARG A 8 -16.34 9.24 5.93
C ARG A 8 -17.70 8.94 5.33
N GLN A 9 -17.84 7.81 4.65
CA GLN A 9 -19.04 7.34 3.99
C GLN A 9 -19.46 8.12 2.73
N GLU A 10 -18.68 9.10 2.32
CA GLU A 10 -18.95 9.86 1.10
C GLU A 10 -17.96 9.58 -0.04
N GLY A 11 -17.01 8.68 0.20
CA GLY A 11 -16.00 8.31 -0.79
C GLY A 11 -14.70 9.11 -0.66
N ALA A 12 -13.79 8.87 -1.57
CA ALA A 12 -12.52 9.57 -1.66
C ALA A 12 -12.46 10.41 -2.92
N TYR A 13 -11.77 11.55 -2.84
CA TYR A 13 -11.71 12.52 -3.94
C TYR A 13 -10.30 13.05 -4.10
N LEU A 14 -9.92 13.31 -5.34
CA LEU A 14 -8.69 14.01 -5.70
C LEU A 14 -9.05 15.23 -6.54
N ASN A 15 -8.70 16.42 -6.07
CA ASN A 15 -9.03 17.69 -6.74
C ASN A 15 -10.52 17.79 -7.09
N GLY A 16 -11.39 17.34 -6.18
CA GLY A 16 -12.83 17.40 -6.36
C GLY A 16 -13.42 16.28 -7.21
N ALA A 17 -12.62 15.42 -7.80
CA ALA A 17 -13.09 14.27 -8.58
C ALA A 17 -13.04 12.99 -7.77
N PRO A 18 -14.08 12.14 -7.82
CA PRO A 18 -14.06 10.86 -7.11
C PRO A 18 -12.95 9.95 -7.62
N ILE A 19 -12.31 9.24 -6.70
CA ILE A 19 -11.26 8.27 -7.04
C ILE A 19 -11.67 6.87 -6.60
N LYS A 20 -11.13 5.89 -7.31
CA LYS A 20 -11.27 4.47 -6.99
C LYS A 20 -9.96 3.75 -7.25
N VAL A 21 -9.75 2.66 -6.54
CA VAL A 21 -8.64 1.76 -6.83
C VAL A 21 -8.77 1.14 -8.22
N SER A 22 -7.63 0.71 -8.76
CA SER A 22 -7.59 0.06 -10.07
C SER A 22 -8.32 -1.29 -10.06
N ASN A 23 -8.93 -1.63 -11.18
CA ASN A 23 -9.54 -2.93 -11.42
C ASN A 23 -8.65 -3.86 -12.27
N GLN A 24 -7.34 -3.57 -12.36
CA GLN A 24 -6.38 -4.39 -13.10
C GLN A 24 -6.52 -5.86 -12.69
N PRO A 25 -6.80 -6.79 -13.63
CA PRO A 25 -7.04 -8.19 -13.26
C PRO A 25 -5.77 -9.01 -13.09
N GLU A 26 -4.66 -8.59 -13.70
CA GLU A 26 -3.44 -9.38 -13.76
C GLU A 26 -2.31 -8.78 -12.92
N PHE A 27 -1.83 -9.52 -11.95
CA PHE A 27 -0.72 -9.06 -11.10
C PHE A 27 0.56 -8.82 -11.90
N LYS A 28 0.78 -9.57 -12.97
CA LYS A 28 1.93 -9.36 -13.85
C LYS A 28 1.98 -7.95 -14.46
N ASP A 29 0.85 -7.27 -14.53
CA ASP A 29 0.74 -5.91 -15.06
C ASP A 29 0.64 -4.86 -13.94
N ALA A 30 0.78 -5.27 -12.69
CA ALA A 30 0.68 -4.38 -11.56
C ALA A 30 1.97 -3.60 -11.30
N VAL A 31 1.82 -2.38 -10.83
CA VAL A 31 2.91 -1.56 -10.30
C VAL A 31 2.82 -1.57 -8.78
N VAL A 32 3.91 -1.93 -8.13
CA VAL A 32 3.99 -2.04 -6.68
C VAL A 32 5.03 -1.06 -6.17
N SER A 33 4.71 -0.31 -5.12
CA SER A 33 5.67 0.52 -4.44
C SER A 33 6.08 -0.09 -3.10
N PHE A 34 7.24 0.31 -2.61
CA PHE A 34 7.74 -0.18 -1.34
C PHE A 34 8.58 0.86 -0.62
N GLY A 35 8.64 0.73 0.70
CA GLY A 35 9.57 1.47 1.52
C GLY A 35 10.64 0.53 2.05
N SER A 36 11.88 0.98 2.09
CA SER A 36 13.03 0.14 2.42
C SER A 36 13.46 0.21 3.88
N SER A 37 12.79 1.03 4.69
CA SER A 37 13.14 1.22 6.11
C SER A 37 14.64 1.50 6.29
N PRO A 38 15.18 2.58 5.68
CA PRO A 38 16.64 2.79 5.58
C PRO A 38 17.32 3.00 6.93
N TYR A 39 16.57 3.34 7.96
CA TYR A 39 17.09 3.51 9.31
C TYR A 39 17.20 2.19 10.09
N GLU A 40 16.73 1.08 9.50
CA GLU A 40 16.74 -0.25 10.10
C GLU A 40 17.31 -1.27 9.12
N LYS A 41 18.55 -1.06 8.70
CA LYS A 41 19.18 -1.91 7.67
C LYS A 41 19.36 -3.38 8.08
N ASN A 42 19.29 -3.66 9.37
CA ASN A 42 19.27 -5.03 9.87
C ASN A 42 18.05 -5.83 9.38
N ARG A 43 16.99 -5.16 8.98
CA ARG A 43 15.79 -5.79 8.41
C ARG A 43 15.92 -6.13 6.92
N ALA A 44 16.96 -5.65 6.25
CA ALA A 44 17.10 -5.83 4.81
C ALA A 44 17.11 -7.31 4.40
N LYS A 45 17.69 -8.18 5.20
CA LYS A 45 17.72 -9.63 4.93
C LYS A 45 16.32 -10.26 4.89
N GLU A 46 15.39 -9.70 5.64
CA GLU A 46 13.99 -10.16 5.65
C GLU A 46 13.15 -9.48 4.58
N LEU A 47 13.41 -8.18 4.35
CA LEU A 47 12.62 -7.36 3.45
C LEU A 47 12.89 -7.65 1.98
N PHE A 48 14.15 -7.67 1.58
CA PHE A 48 14.49 -7.73 0.16
C PHE A 48 14.12 -9.06 -0.50
N PRO A 49 14.14 -10.20 0.17
CA PRO A 49 13.58 -11.42 -0.41
C PRO A 49 12.09 -11.31 -0.74
N VAL A 50 11.32 -10.63 0.09
CA VAL A 50 9.89 -10.37 -0.17
C VAL A 50 9.74 -9.47 -1.39
N PHE A 51 10.50 -8.38 -1.45
CA PHE A 51 10.47 -7.47 -2.60
C PHE A 51 10.92 -8.17 -3.88
N TYR A 52 11.93 -9.02 -3.79
CA TYR A 52 12.36 -9.84 -4.93
C TYR A 52 11.21 -10.72 -5.44
N ASN A 53 10.54 -11.43 -4.54
CA ASN A 53 9.43 -12.31 -4.91
C ASN A 53 8.31 -11.54 -5.61
N ILE A 54 7.98 -10.36 -5.10
CA ILE A 54 6.94 -9.52 -5.69
C ILE A 54 7.39 -8.98 -7.04
N PHE A 55 8.63 -8.48 -7.13
CA PHE A 55 9.16 -7.94 -8.37
C PHE A 55 9.16 -8.97 -9.50
N MET A 56 9.47 -10.21 -9.20
CA MET A 56 9.49 -11.28 -10.21
C MET A 56 8.10 -11.59 -10.77
N ASN A 57 7.04 -11.12 -10.14
CA ASN A 57 5.67 -11.44 -10.51
C ASN A 57 4.83 -10.22 -10.92
N CYS A 58 5.31 -9.00 -10.72
CA CYS A 58 4.61 -7.78 -11.11
C CYS A 58 5.30 -7.11 -12.30
N ALA A 59 4.72 -6.02 -12.78
CA ALA A 59 5.29 -5.29 -13.93
C ALA A 59 6.51 -4.48 -13.53
N ASP A 60 6.44 -3.76 -12.42
CA ASP A 60 7.54 -2.91 -11.97
C ASP A 60 7.37 -2.49 -10.51
N PHE A 61 8.48 -2.04 -9.93
CA PHE A 61 8.53 -1.47 -8.59
C PHE A 61 8.69 0.05 -8.66
N ARG A 62 8.15 0.73 -7.65
CA ARG A 62 8.34 2.15 -7.43
C ARG A 62 8.76 2.39 -5.99
N ARG A 63 9.48 3.48 -5.76
CA ARG A 63 9.84 3.93 -4.42
C ARG A 63 9.80 5.45 -4.38
N THR A 64 8.73 6.02 -3.82
CA THR A 64 8.60 7.49 -3.73
C THR A 64 9.29 8.05 -2.50
N GLY A 65 9.44 7.25 -1.45
CA GLY A 65 9.96 7.71 -0.17
C GLY A 65 8.90 8.32 0.75
N SER A 66 7.64 8.30 0.36
CA SER A 66 6.53 8.81 1.15
C SER A 66 5.43 7.76 1.27
N ALA A 67 5.23 7.22 2.47
CA ALA A 67 4.20 6.24 2.74
C ALA A 67 2.80 6.77 2.42
N ALA A 68 2.49 7.98 2.88
CA ALA A 68 1.19 8.59 2.63
C ALA A 68 0.92 8.73 1.13
N LEU A 69 1.92 9.18 0.38
CA LEU A 69 1.80 9.34 -1.07
C LEU A 69 1.60 7.98 -1.77
N ASP A 70 2.37 6.96 -1.39
CA ASP A 70 2.24 5.63 -1.97
C ASP A 70 0.87 5.02 -1.72
N ILE A 71 0.34 5.15 -0.50
CA ILE A 71 -1.00 4.67 -0.17
C ILE A 71 -2.06 5.42 -1.00
N CYS A 72 -1.94 6.73 -1.13
CA CYS A 72 -2.87 7.53 -1.94
C CYS A 72 -2.77 7.19 -3.44
N TYR A 73 -1.60 6.82 -3.93
CA TYR A 73 -1.45 6.37 -5.32
C TYR A 73 -2.17 5.05 -5.57
N VAL A 74 -2.20 4.15 -4.58
CA VAL A 74 -3.05 2.96 -4.68
C VAL A 74 -4.53 3.37 -4.71
N ALA A 75 -4.92 4.31 -3.86
CA ALA A 75 -6.30 4.78 -3.78
C ALA A 75 -6.82 5.37 -5.09
N CYS A 76 -5.98 6.09 -5.83
CA CYS A 76 -6.41 6.73 -7.08
C CYS A 76 -6.10 5.91 -8.34
N GLY A 77 -5.63 4.68 -8.20
CA GLY A 77 -5.42 3.77 -9.32
C GLY A 77 -4.10 3.91 -10.05
N ARG A 78 -3.16 4.71 -9.54
CA ARG A 78 -1.83 4.89 -10.15
C ARG A 78 -0.87 3.76 -9.83
N GLN A 79 -1.12 3.07 -8.71
CA GLN A 79 -0.35 1.89 -8.28
C GLN A 79 -1.35 0.84 -7.79
N HIS A 80 -0.87 -0.37 -7.52
CA HIS A 80 -1.74 -1.49 -7.19
C HIS A 80 -1.47 -2.07 -5.80
N ALA A 81 -0.29 -1.83 -5.26
CA ALA A 81 0.07 -2.23 -3.90
C ALA A 81 1.24 -1.40 -3.38
N TYR A 82 1.34 -1.35 -2.06
CA TYR A 82 2.44 -0.70 -1.36
C TYR A 82 2.76 -1.49 -0.10
N LEU A 83 4.05 -1.72 0.16
CA LEU A 83 4.56 -2.44 1.32
C LEU A 83 5.66 -1.64 2.00
N GLU A 84 5.59 -1.57 3.31
CA GLU A 84 6.70 -1.07 4.14
C GLU A 84 6.58 -1.65 5.55
N GLN A 85 7.71 -1.84 6.22
CA GLN A 85 7.72 -2.28 7.60
C GLN A 85 7.92 -1.11 8.57
N ASN A 86 7.34 -1.27 9.74
CA ASN A 86 7.55 -0.42 10.92
C ASN A 86 7.25 1.07 10.67
N LEU A 87 6.13 1.35 10.07
CA LEU A 87 5.63 2.72 9.94
C LEU A 87 4.99 3.19 11.24
N LYS A 88 5.12 4.48 11.50
CA LYS A 88 4.48 5.12 12.65
C LYS A 88 3.02 5.44 12.34
N PRO A 89 2.14 5.53 13.36
CA PRO A 89 0.71 5.79 13.12
C PRO A 89 0.43 7.01 12.26
N TRP A 90 1.18 8.09 12.45
CA TRP A 90 0.98 9.31 11.66
C TRP A 90 1.45 9.19 10.20
N ASP A 91 2.23 8.15 9.87
CA ASP A 91 2.64 7.89 8.50
C ASP A 91 1.55 7.22 7.67
N TYR A 92 0.61 6.49 8.31
CA TYR A 92 -0.35 5.67 7.57
C TYR A 92 -1.81 5.95 7.86
N SER A 93 -2.15 6.54 9.03
CA SER A 93 -3.54 6.62 9.48
C SER A 93 -4.45 7.40 8.53
N GLY A 94 -4.05 8.61 8.16
CA GLY A 94 -4.87 9.44 7.28
C GLY A 94 -5.06 8.82 5.90
N ALA A 95 -3.99 8.38 5.29
CA ALA A 95 -4.02 7.77 3.96
C ALA A 95 -4.81 6.46 3.95
N SER A 96 -4.81 5.70 5.06
CA SER A 96 -5.56 4.44 5.15
C SER A 96 -7.05 4.65 4.99
N ILE A 97 -7.56 5.75 5.50
CA ILE A 97 -8.99 6.09 5.40
C ILE A 97 -9.34 6.39 3.94
N ILE A 98 -8.49 7.17 3.26
CA ILE A 98 -8.67 7.50 1.84
C ILE A 98 -8.68 6.21 1.01
N LEU A 99 -7.74 5.31 1.25
CA LEU A 99 -7.66 4.06 0.51
C LEU A 99 -8.91 3.20 0.72
N ARG A 100 -9.39 3.07 1.95
CA ARG A 100 -10.61 2.29 2.23
C ARG A 100 -11.83 2.87 1.53
N GLU A 101 -11.97 4.19 1.54
CA GLU A 101 -13.09 4.86 0.89
C GLU A 101 -13.01 4.75 -0.64
N ALA A 102 -11.82 4.57 -1.19
CA ALA A 102 -11.62 4.31 -2.62
C ALA A 102 -11.80 2.83 -3.00
N GLY A 103 -12.09 1.97 -2.05
CA GLY A 103 -12.31 0.54 -2.29
C GLY A 103 -11.08 -0.34 -2.13
N GLY A 104 -9.97 0.22 -1.62
CA GLY A 104 -8.75 -0.54 -1.35
C GLY A 104 -8.75 -1.21 0.02
N VAL A 105 -7.72 -1.98 0.26
CA VAL A 105 -7.50 -2.70 1.52
C VAL A 105 -6.18 -2.27 2.11
N ILE A 106 -6.12 -2.11 3.42
CA ILE A 106 -4.88 -1.85 4.13
C ILE A 106 -4.85 -2.65 5.43
N THR A 107 -3.79 -3.42 5.60
CA THR A 107 -3.60 -4.31 6.74
C THR A 107 -2.12 -4.34 7.11
N ASP A 108 -1.78 -5.10 8.15
CA ASP A 108 -0.40 -5.50 8.34
C ASP A 108 -0.03 -6.64 7.38
N TRP A 109 1.22 -7.10 7.44
CA TRP A 109 1.69 -8.17 6.55
C TRP A 109 1.10 -9.55 6.88
N GLY A 110 0.48 -9.69 8.05
CA GLY A 110 -0.26 -10.89 8.45
C GLY A 110 -1.76 -10.83 8.13
N ASN A 111 -2.17 -9.85 7.33
CA ASN A 111 -3.58 -9.63 6.96
C ASN A 111 -4.47 -9.27 8.14
N LYS A 112 -3.92 -8.65 9.18
CA LYS A 112 -4.66 -8.19 10.35
C LYS A 112 -4.90 -6.69 10.28
N GLU A 113 -5.92 -6.22 11.00
CA GLU A 113 -6.19 -4.80 11.12
C GLU A 113 -5.01 -4.03 11.69
N LEU A 114 -4.83 -2.80 11.21
CA LEU A 114 -3.79 -1.91 11.70
C LEU A 114 -4.11 -1.45 13.13
N PRO A 115 -3.08 -1.29 13.98
CA PRO A 115 -3.29 -0.89 15.36
C PRO A 115 -3.68 0.57 15.55
N TYR A 116 -3.24 1.46 14.65
CA TYR A 116 -3.45 2.92 14.68
C TYR A 116 -2.84 3.67 15.87
N LEU A 117 -2.48 3.00 16.95
CA LEU A 117 -1.86 3.59 18.13
C LEU A 117 -0.40 3.20 18.31
N SER A 118 0.12 2.35 17.44
CA SER A 118 1.50 1.89 17.49
C SER A 118 2.05 1.71 16.08
N ASN A 119 3.36 1.48 15.98
CA ASN A 119 4.00 1.18 14.69
C ASN A 119 3.45 -0.12 14.13
N SER A 120 3.41 -0.22 12.82
CA SER A 120 2.94 -1.41 12.13
C SER A 120 3.65 -1.60 10.79
N ASP A 121 3.73 -2.84 10.36
CA ASP A 121 4.01 -3.16 8.98
C ASP A 121 2.74 -2.86 8.18
N ILE A 122 2.91 -2.38 6.95
CA ILE A 122 1.80 -1.92 6.13
C ILE A 122 1.79 -2.68 4.81
N LEU A 123 0.61 -3.20 4.47
CA LEU A 123 0.29 -3.75 3.17
C LEU A 123 -0.98 -3.08 2.67
N ALA A 124 -0.83 -2.19 1.69
CA ALA A 124 -1.94 -1.50 1.05
C ALA A 124 -2.10 -2.05 -0.37
N TYR A 125 -3.30 -2.42 -0.76
CA TYR A 125 -3.47 -3.08 -2.05
C TYR A 125 -4.91 -3.04 -2.56
N VAL A 126 -5.05 -3.36 -3.85
CA VAL A 126 -6.36 -3.56 -4.47
C VAL A 126 -6.89 -4.96 -4.12
N PRO A 127 -8.19 -5.12 -3.83
CA PRO A 127 -8.73 -6.37 -3.28
C PRO A 127 -8.43 -7.63 -4.10
N GLN A 128 -8.39 -7.51 -5.43
CA GLN A 128 -8.17 -8.66 -6.32
C GLN A 128 -6.78 -9.27 -6.21
N PHE A 129 -5.82 -8.58 -5.58
CA PHE A 129 -4.45 -9.09 -5.43
C PHE A 129 -4.13 -9.65 -4.04
N ARG A 130 -5.14 -9.83 -3.19
CA ARG A 130 -4.94 -10.34 -1.83
C ARG A 130 -4.19 -11.67 -1.80
N GLU A 131 -4.68 -12.66 -2.52
CA GLU A 131 -4.11 -14.01 -2.46
C GLU A 131 -2.67 -14.04 -2.93
N ILE A 132 -2.38 -13.42 -4.08
CA ILE A 132 -1.03 -13.43 -4.63
C ILE A 132 -0.05 -12.67 -3.72
N LEU A 133 -0.45 -11.54 -3.17
CA LEU A 133 0.41 -10.76 -2.28
C LEU A 133 0.74 -11.53 -1.00
N LEU A 134 -0.26 -12.11 -0.34
CA LEU A 134 -0.03 -12.89 0.88
C LEU A 134 0.83 -14.11 0.61
N LYS A 135 0.65 -14.76 -0.52
CA LYS A 135 1.50 -15.89 -0.94
C LYS A 135 2.95 -15.46 -1.12
N LEU A 136 3.20 -14.35 -1.81
CA LEU A 136 4.55 -13.87 -2.09
C LEU A 136 5.27 -13.35 -0.84
N ILE A 137 4.53 -12.75 0.09
CA ILE A 137 5.07 -12.28 1.36
C ILE A 137 5.52 -13.48 2.22
N ASN A 138 4.79 -14.57 2.19
CA ASN A 138 5.05 -15.75 3.03
C ASN A 138 5.85 -16.84 2.32
N ALA A 139 6.33 -16.57 1.15
CA ALA A 139 7.12 -17.52 0.37
C ALA A 139 8.55 -17.67 0.90
#